data_067a099021a446e51996e5cafe84045b
#
_entry.id   067a099021a446e51996e5cafe84045b
#
_cell.length_a   1.000
_cell.length_b   1.000
_cell.length_c   1.000
_cell.angle_alpha   90.00
_cell.angle_beta   90.00
_cell.angle_gamma   90.00
#
_symmetry.space_group_name_H-M   'P 1'
#
loop_
_entity.id
_entity.type
_entity.pdbx_description
1 polymer ?
#
loop_
_entity_poly.entity_id
_entity_poly.type
_entity_poly.pdbx_seq_one_letter_code
_entity_poly.pdbx_strand_id
1 'polypeptide(L)'
;MFWLVETEDQLDRLYESNFKEAFIEIIPYDYREHPCQNQICAVYIRPLESTKGFIIPYNHSETFKIDINKAEKIIEKFDKIYVRDKKEFLHYYPIQTLFDITLHCPTYIPEQTPTHYHFHKNNQNAYNASILIPIVKHYEYCEKIFNNVKSHINDQINEFYNNDATMVFNAIERNGIRINRREFEKNFYVPNSDFVFTQFNFKTLTRRPSNKFKKVNYAALKKDNGERKSFIPNNDLFVELDISAYHPTLLAHLVHYKFNTDDIHEAFSKMYGVDYKTAIDELWQKFQSDGYIEVPISKWKFKRDELENMNPQKLLNYLLQGLETAMNVRILWEIMKVLKGKNTKVVLYTYDSFLFDLDKSEKDTFNLILKIFEKYKLTTKMNYGTDYDFR
;
A
#
# COMPACT_ATOMS: atom_id res chain seq x y z
N MET A 1 29.46 10.11 14.65
CA MET A 1 28.76 10.72 15.82
C MET A 1 27.39 11.17 15.31
N PHE A 2 26.30 10.66 15.88
CA PHE A 2 24.94 11.03 15.52
C PHE A 2 24.41 12.11 16.50
N TRP A 3 23.34 12.77 16.14
CA TRP A 3 22.71 13.76 17.01
C TRP A 3 21.46 13.15 17.66
N LEU A 4 21.60 12.84 18.94
CA LEU A 4 20.46 12.46 19.77
C LEU A 4 19.84 13.73 20.36
N VAL A 5 18.56 13.94 20.14
CA VAL A 5 17.80 15.06 20.70
C VAL A 5 17.25 14.62 22.05
N GLU A 6 17.87 15.09 23.12
CA GLU A 6 17.52 14.69 24.49
C GLU A 6 16.86 15.79 25.31
N THR A 7 16.93 17.04 24.83
CA THR A 7 16.39 18.20 25.53
C THR A 7 15.51 19.06 24.61
N GLU A 8 14.62 19.83 25.22
CA GLU A 8 13.78 20.79 24.52
C GLU A 8 14.60 21.85 23.78
N ASP A 9 15.69 22.34 24.39
CA ASP A 9 16.60 23.31 23.76
C ASP A 9 17.23 22.77 22.46
N GLN A 10 17.55 21.47 22.41
CA GLN A 10 18.06 20.85 21.20
C GLN A 10 16.97 20.73 20.13
N LEU A 11 15.73 20.47 20.57
CA LEU A 11 14.56 20.42 19.70
C LEU A 11 14.28 21.80 19.11
N ASP A 12 14.32 22.85 19.94
CA ASP A 12 14.10 24.24 19.51
C ASP A 12 15.17 24.67 18.50
N ARG A 13 16.44 24.33 18.72
CA ARG A 13 17.52 24.61 17.74
C ARG A 13 17.30 23.89 16.41
N LEU A 14 16.79 22.66 16.44
CA LEU A 14 16.44 21.93 15.22
C LEU A 14 15.23 22.60 14.52
N TYR A 15 14.26 23.09 15.29
CA TYR A 15 13.11 23.81 14.78
C TYR A 15 13.51 25.16 14.14
N GLU A 16 14.42 25.90 14.77
CA GLU A 16 14.90 27.20 14.29
C GLU A 16 15.93 27.09 13.15
N SER A 17 16.41 25.89 12.86
CA SER A 17 17.35 25.66 11.76
C SER A 17 16.73 26.04 10.40
N ASN A 18 17.57 26.46 9.44
CA ASN A 18 17.15 26.83 8.08
C ASN A 18 16.98 25.64 7.13
N PHE A 19 16.94 24.42 7.65
CA PHE A 19 16.73 23.24 6.82
C PHE A 19 15.33 23.26 6.20
N LYS A 20 15.24 23.03 4.90
CA LYS A 20 14.01 23.09 4.12
C LYS A 20 13.48 21.72 3.69
N GLU A 21 14.37 20.81 3.41
CA GLU A 21 14.03 19.47 2.94
C GLU A 21 14.67 18.41 3.85
N ALA A 22 13.93 17.36 4.13
CA ALA A 22 14.45 16.26 4.95
C ALA A 22 13.96 14.89 4.47
N PHE A 23 14.78 13.88 4.66
CA PHE A 23 14.34 12.49 4.71
C PHE A 23 13.94 12.16 6.15
N ILE A 24 12.77 11.55 6.32
CA ILE A 24 12.24 11.18 7.64
C ILE A 24 11.85 9.71 7.64
N GLU A 25 12.27 9.00 8.69
CA GLU A 25 11.90 7.61 8.95
C GLU A 25 11.30 7.49 10.35
N ILE A 26 10.17 6.78 10.44
CA ILE A 26 9.54 6.48 11.73
C ILE A 26 10.13 5.17 12.26
N ILE A 27 10.53 5.20 13.51
CA ILE A 27 10.96 4.03 14.26
C ILE A 27 9.75 3.58 15.09
N PRO A 28 9.05 2.50 14.67
CA PRO A 28 7.86 2.03 15.38
C PRO A 28 8.26 1.36 16.71
N TYR A 29 7.31 1.21 17.60
CA TYR A 29 7.53 0.48 18.87
C TYR A 29 7.89 -0.99 18.64
N ASP A 30 7.24 -1.65 17.67
CA ASP A 30 7.61 -3.00 17.20
C ASP A 30 7.54 -3.06 15.66
N TYR A 31 8.65 -3.34 15.02
CA TYR A 31 8.74 -3.46 13.55
C TYR A 31 7.89 -4.57 12.93
N ARG A 32 7.37 -5.49 13.75
CA ARG A 32 6.52 -6.61 13.31
C ARG A 32 5.03 -6.29 13.37
N GLU A 33 4.66 -5.23 14.09
CA GLU A 33 3.26 -4.86 14.25
C GLU A 33 2.79 -3.95 13.11
N HIS A 34 1.52 -4.08 12.76
CA HIS A 34 0.93 -3.20 11.75
C HIS A 34 0.88 -1.76 12.29
N PRO A 35 1.17 -0.73 11.48
CA PRO A 35 1.15 0.66 11.91
C PRO A 35 -0.14 1.08 12.62
N CYS A 36 -1.31 0.55 12.20
CA CYS A 36 -2.60 0.81 12.86
C CYS A 36 -2.70 0.28 14.31
N GLN A 37 -1.80 -0.62 14.71
CA GLN A 37 -1.76 -1.23 16.05
C GLN A 37 -0.46 -0.90 16.80
N ASN A 38 0.33 0.02 16.26
CA ASN A 38 1.67 0.32 16.72
C ASN A 38 1.77 1.75 17.24
N GLN A 39 2.81 2.03 17.97
CA GLN A 39 3.17 3.35 18.48
C GLN A 39 4.52 3.78 17.92
N ILE A 40 4.82 5.06 18.01
CA ILE A 40 6.13 5.59 17.64
C ILE A 40 7.09 5.44 18.81
N CYS A 41 8.24 4.82 18.59
CA CYS A 41 9.35 4.77 19.54
C CYS A 41 10.24 6.00 19.40
N ALA A 42 10.62 6.34 18.18
CA ALA A 42 11.43 7.51 17.84
C ALA A 42 11.19 7.96 16.41
N VAL A 43 11.65 9.15 16.06
CA VAL A 43 11.68 9.65 14.69
C VAL A 43 13.12 9.99 14.30
N TYR A 44 13.55 9.51 13.14
CA TYR A 44 14.80 9.89 12.53
C TYR A 44 14.55 10.97 11.48
N ILE A 45 15.33 12.05 11.53
CA ILE A 45 15.27 13.19 10.60
C ILE A 45 16.65 13.40 10.01
N ARG A 46 16.75 13.37 8.69
CA ARG A 46 17.96 13.67 7.93
C ARG A 46 17.72 14.87 7.02
N PRO A 47 18.01 16.11 7.47
CA PRO A 47 17.98 17.25 6.57
C PRO A 47 18.95 17.03 5.42
N LEU A 48 18.54 17.37 4.20
CA LEU A 48 19.38 17.12 3.01
C LEU A 48 20.64 17.97 2.99
N GLU A 49 20.60 19.15 3.60
CA GLU A 49 21.72 20.08 3.74
C GLU A 49 22.67 19.67 4.87
N SER A 50 22.28 18.71 5.72
CA SER A 50 23.12 18.25 6.83
C SER A 50 23.95 17.04 6.46
N THR A 51 25.13 16.91 7.03
CA THR A 51 25.96 15.71 6.91
C THR A 51 25.58 14.61 7.91
N LYS A 52 24.65 14.88 8.83
CA LYS A 52 24.24 13.97 9.91
C LYS A 52 22.74 13.98 10.09
N GLY A 53 22.19 12.83 10.51
CA GLY A 53 20.82 12.70 10.93
C GLY A 53 20.63 13.00 12.42
N PHE A 54 19.38 13.25 12.80
CA PHE A 54 18.92 13.45 14.16
C PHE A 54 17.97 12.32 14.54
N ILE A 55 18.04 11.83 15.77
CA ILE A 55 17.01 10.97 16.34
C ILE A 55 16.30 11.73 17.46
N ILE A 56 14.98 11.74 17.41
CA ILE A 56 14.09 12.31 18.42
C ILE A 56 13.35 11.14 19.09
N PRO A 57 13.69 10.75 20.32
CA PRO A 57 13.03 9.66 21.02
C PRO A 57 11.71 10.15 21.63
N TYR A 58 10.64 9.37 21.43
CA TYR A 58 9.35 9.61 22.09
C TYR A 58 9.11 8.65 23.23
N ASN A 59 9.43 7.38 23.02
CA ASN A 59 9.21 6.33 23.99
C ASN A 59 10.33 5.29 23.88
N HIS A 60 11.52 5.66 24.35
CA HIS A 60 12.70 4.80 24.34
C HIS A 60 13.31 4.67 25.73
N SER A 61 13.79 3.49 26.12
CA SER A 61 14.29 3.21 27.46
C SER A 61 15.59 3.94 27.83
N GLU A 62 16.44 4.24 26.85
CA GLU A 62 17.75 4.86 27.04
C GLU A 62 17.70 6.41 27.04
N THR A 63 16.55 7.02 26.83
CA THR A 63 16.47 8.47 26.59
C THR A 63 15.34 9.11 27.38
N PHE A 64 15.44 10.42 27.60
CA PHE A 64 14.35 11.21 28.14
C PHE A 64 13.21 11.32 27.12
N LYS A 65 11.97 11.27 27.61
CA LYS A 65 10.78 11.46 26.75
C LYS A 65 10.70 12.92 26.34
N ILE A 66 10.54 13.14 25.03
CA ILE A 66 10.24 14.43 24.43
C ILE A 66 8.74 14.50 24.18
N ASP A 67 8.14 15.67 24.35
CA ASP A 67 6.74 15.89 24.01
C ASP A 67 6.51 15.66 22.51
N ILE A 68 5.67 14.67 22.20
CA ILE A 68 5.34 14.26 20.82
C ILE A 68 4.79 15.44 20.02
N ASN A 69 3.97 16.32 20.62
CA ASN A 69 3.39 17.48 19.95
C ASN A 69 4.45 18.51 19.51
N LYS A 70 5.53 18.65 20.29
CA LYS A 70 6.65 19.52 19.91
C LYS A 70 7.46 18.91 18.75
N ALA A 71 7.66 17.62 18.77
CA ALA A 71 8.39 16.94 17.71
C ALA A 71 7.60 16.88 16.39
N GLU A 72 6.26 16.79 16.44
CA GLU A 72 5.40 16.90 15.26
C GLU A 72 5.58 18.24 14.55
N LYS A 73 5.66 19.34 15.29
CA LYS A 73 5.91 20.67 14.72
C LYS A 73 7.22 20.78 13.95
N ILE A 74 8.23 19.95 14.34
CA ILE A 74 9.49 19.90 13.59
C ILE A 74 9.29 19.21 12.24
N ILE A 75 8.49 18.16 12.19
CA ILE A 75 8.18 17.50 10.93
C ILE A 75 7.44 18.45 10.00
N GLU A 76 6.47 19.19 10.53
CA GLU A 76 5.65 20.15 9.76
C GLU A 76 6.43 21.36 9.22
N LYS A 77 7.60 21.68 9.81
CA LYS A 77 8.40 22.83 9.35
C LYS A 77 9.06 22.64 7.98
N PHE A 78 9.27 21.38 7.55
CA PHE A 78 9.94 21.11 6.29
C PHE A 78 9.01 21.39 5.11
N ASP A 79 9.52 22.11 4.12
CA ASP A 79 8.80 22.41 2.88
C ASP A 79 8.58 21.13 2.06
N LYS A 80 9.53 20.15 2.18
CA LYS A 80 9.52 18.90 1.46
C LYS A 80 10.04 17.75 2.31
N ILE A 81 9.26 16.71 2.41
CA ILE A 81 9.57 15.54 3.22
C ILE A 81 9.65 14.30 2.32
N TYR A 82 10.80 13.64 2.35
CA TYR A 82 11.04 12.38 1.69
C TYR A 82 10.91 11.24 2.69
N VAL A 83 10.23 10.19 2.31
CA VAL A 83 10.02 9.01 3.16
C VAL A 83 10.28 7.73 2.37
N ARG A 84 10.66 6.67 3.06
CA ARG A 84 10.83 5.34 2.46
C ARG A 84 9.50 4.73 2.00
N ASP A 85 8.46 4.90 2.79
CA ASP A 85 7.11 4.40 2.51
C ASP A 85 6.07 5.40 2.99
N LYS A 86 5.53 6.18 2.04
CA LYS A 86 4.53 7.21 2.34
C LYS A 86 3.26 6.60 2.92
N LYS A 87 2.83 5.44 2.42
CA LYS A 87 1.62 4.77 2.89
C LYS A 87 1.77 4.36 4.36
N GLU A 88 2.92 3.79 4.74
CA GLU A 88 3.24 3.44 6.13
C GLU A 88 3.31 4.69 7.00
N PHE A 89 4.02 5.72 6.55
CA PHE A 89 4.17 6.98 7.27
C PHE A 89 2.83 7.64 7.59
N LEU A 90 1.90 7.64 6.64
CA LEU A 90 0.57 8.23 6.80
C LEU A 90 -0.28 7.56 7.88
N HIS A 91 0.00 6.34 8.29
CA HIS A 91 -0.66 5.71 9.44
C HIS A 91 -0.33 6.41 10.76
N TYR A 92 0.86 7.00 10.87
CA TYR A 92 1.31 7.71 12.06
C TYR A 92 1.05 9.23 11.96
N TYR A 93 1.39 9.83 10.82
CA TYR A 93 1.26 11.28 10.59
C TYR A 93 0.49 11.58 9.31
N PRO A 94 -0.70 12.20 9.39
CA PRO A 94 -1.54 12.51 8.23
C PRO A 94 -1.06 13.79 7.50
N ILE A 95 0.20 13.84 7.10
CA ILE A 95 0.82 14.96 6.38
C ILE A 95 0.70 14.74 4.87
N GLN A 96 0.33 15.76 4.11
CA GLN A 96 0.09 15.64 2.67
C GLN A 96 1.35 15.83 1.81
N THR A 97 2.32 16.63 2.25
CA THR A 97 3.52 17.01 1.49
C THR A 97 4.65 15.97 1.54
N LEU A 98 4.29 14.69 1.42
CA LEU A 98 5.23 13.58 1.49
C LEU A 98 5.56 13.03 0.10
N PHE A 99 6.83 12.68 -0.09
CA PHE A 99 7.35 12.06 -1.30
C PHE A 99 7.93 10.67 -0.98
N ASP A 100 7.30 9.62 -1.53
CA ASP A 100 7.80 8.25 -1.40
C ASP A 100 8.93 8.02 -2.40
N ILE A 101 10.17 8.02 -1.91
CA ILE A 101 11.36 7.89 -2.77
C ILE A 101 11.60 6.47 -3.27
N THR A 102 10.97 5.45 -2.68
CA THR A 102 11.13 4.07 -3.13
C THR A 102 10.15 3.67 -4.23
N LEU A 103 9.22 4.55 -4.62
CA LEU A 103 8.30 4.30 -5.74
C LEU A 103 9.04 4.03 -7.06
N HIS A 104 10.19 4.62 -7.26
CA HIS A 104 11.01 4.46 -8.47
C HIS A 104 12.13 3.43 -8.31
N CYS A 105 12.20 2.76 -7.15
CA CYS A 105 13.15 1.70 -6.85
C CYS A 105 12.44 0.33 -6.80
N PRO A 106 12.02 -0.27 -7.93
CA PRO A 106 11.32 -1.57 -7.91
C PRO A 106 12.21 -2.70 -7.37
N THR A 107 13.52 -2.51 -7.38
CA THR A 107 14.53 -3.42 -6.85
C THR A 107 14.97 -3.08 -5.42
N TYR A 108 14.35 -2.07 -4.78
CA TYR A 108 14.67 -1.75 -3.40
C TYR A 108 14.42 -2.95 -2.48
N ILE A 109 15.47 -3.43 -1.85
CA ILE A 109 15.41 -4.48 -0.83
C ILE A 109 15.41 -3.77 0.52
N PRO A 110 14.34 -3.92 1.33
CA PRO A 110 14.31 -3.33 2.67
C PRO A 110 15.49 -3.82 3.51
N GLU A 111 16.12 -2.90 4.22
CA GLU A 111 17.16 -3.22 5.19
C GLU A 111 16.60 -4.15 6.27
N GLN A 112 17.46 -5.03 6.79
CA GLN A 112 17.08 -5.86 7.93
C GLN A 112 16.87 -4.97 9.17
N THR A 113 15.66 -5.04 9.73
CA THR A 113 15.30 -4.27 10.93
C THR A 113 16.19 -4.64 12.12
N PRO A 114 16.52 -3.69 12.98
CA PRO A 114 17.32 -3.96 14.18
C PRO A 114 16.63 -4.98 15.09
N THR A 115 17.43 -5.84 15.71
CA THR A 115 16.95 -6.84 16.66
C THR A 115 17.85 -6.86 17.91
N HIS A 116 17.29 -7.24 19.04
CA HIS A 116 18.04 -7.39 20.27
C HIS A 116 18.58 -8.81 20.39
N TYR A 117 19.85 -9.03 20.11
CA TYR A 117 20.46 -10.36 20.02
C TYR A 117 20.55 -11.14 21.36
N HIS A 118 20.59 -10.48 22.50
CA HIS A 118 20.86 -11.14 23.78
C HIS A 118 19.71 -11.99 24.33
N PHE A 119 18.50 -11.83 23.84
CA PHE A 119 17.31 -12.50 24.36
C PHE A 119 16.79 -13.65 23.49
N HIS A 120 17.40 -13.89 22.34
CA HIS A 120 16.93 -14.92 21.39
C HIS A 120 17.06 -16.37 21.89
N LYS A 121 17.87 -16.64 22.91
CA LYS A 121 18.09 -18.02 23.36
C LYS A 121 16.95 -18.63 24.15
N ASN A 122 16.11 -17.83 24.84
CA ASN A 122 15.13 -18.35 25.79
C ASN A 122 13.68 -17.91 25.59
N ASN A 123 13.36 -16.95 24.69
CA ASN A 123 11.96 -16.54 24.50
C ASN A 123 11.77 -15.75 23.18
N GLN A 124 11.30 -16.44 22.14
CA GLN A 124 11.19 -15.86 20.80
C GLN A 124 10.13 -14.72 20.64
N ASN A 125 9.29 -14.51 21.62
CA ASN A 125 8.13 -13.61 21.51
C ASN A 125 8.29 -12.21 22.14
N ALA A 126 9.33 -11.97 22.92
CA ALA A 126 9.38 -10.77 23.78
C ALA A 126 10.24 -9.60 23.26
N TYR A 127 11.03 -9.74 22.17
CA TYR A 127 12.26 -8.95 22.06
C TYR A 127 12.49 -8.19 20.76
N ASN A 128 11.44 -7.82 20.05
CA ASN A 128 11.55 -6.90 18.91
C ASN A 128 10.91 -5.53 19.18
N ALA A 129 10.58 -5.23 20.44
CA ALA A 129 10.20 -3.89 20.83
C ALA A 129 11.40 -2.95 20.68
N SER A 130 11.25 -1.93 19.85
CA SER A 130 12.32 -0.96 19.54
C SER A 130 12.84 -0.25 20.78
N ILE A 131 12.00 -0.10 21.80
CA ILE A 131 12.36 0.49 23.10
C ILE A 131 13.52 -0.23 23.80
N LEU A 132 13.74 -1.52 23.53
CA LEU A 132 14.79 -2.36 24.12
C LEU A 132 16.04 -2.46 23.23
N ILE A 133 15.99 -1.95 22.03
CA ILE A 133 17.10 -1.96 21.06
C ILE A 133 17.91 -0.68 21.27
N PRO A 134 19.23 -0.71 21.47
CA PRO A 134 20.03 0.51 21.63
C PRO A 134 19.73 1.56 20.56
N ILE A 135 19.51 2.80 20.98
CA ILE A 135 19.10 3.90 20.09
C ILE A 135 20.08 4.10 18.92
N VAL A 136 21.36 3.83 19.15
CA VAL A 136 22.39 3.89 18.09
C VAL A 136 22.13 2.90 16.97
N LYS A 137 21.53 1.73 17.25
CA LYS A 137 21.20 0.74 16.23
C LYS A 137 20.06 1.19 15.32
N HIS A 138 19.10 1.93 15.88
CA HIS A 138 18.05 2.57 15.10
C HIS A 138 18.64 3.65 14.21
N TYR A 139 19.57 4.45 14.70
CA TYR A 139 20.28 5.44 13.91
C TYR A 139 21.03 4.80 12.74
N GLU A 140 21.85 3.76 13.01
CA GLU A 140 22.59 3.02 11.98
C GLU A 140 21.67 2.45 10.90
N TYR A 141 20.52 1.92 11.30
CA TYR A 141 19.49 1.40 10.40
C TYR A 141 18.93 2.48 9.49
N CYS A 142 18.51 3.61 10.05
CA CYS A 142 17.95 4.72 9.28
C CYS A 142 18.98 5.35 8.33
N GLU A 143 20.24 5.49 8.74
CA GLU A 143 21.33 5.97 7.88
C GLU A 143 21.59 5.02 6.70
N LYS A 144 21.50 3.70 6.91
CA LYS A 144 21.58 2.73 5.81
C LYS A 144 20.44 2.91 4.82
N ILE A 145 19.20 3.01 5.31
CA ILE A 145 18.04 3.28 4.44
C ILE A 145 18.28 4.55 3.64
N PHE A 146 18.59 5.66 4.30
CA PHE A 146 18.83 6.93 3.62
C PHE A 146 19.92 6.80 2.55
N ASN A 147 21.06 6.18 2.87
CA ASN A 147 22.17 6.01 1.93
C ASN A 147 21.79 5.17 0.71
N ASN A 148 20.90 4.20 0.85
CA ASN A 148 20.41 3.35 -0.24
C ASN A 148 19.41 4.07 -1.16
N VAL A 149 18.67 5.04 -0.63
CA VAL A 149 17.60 5.69 -1.40
C VAL A 149 17.92 7.14 -1.81
N LYS A 150 18.95 7.77 -1.24
CA LYS A 150 19.27 9.20 -1.48
C LYS A 150 19.52 9.56 -2.95
N SER A 151 19.97 8.62 -3.78
CA SER A 151 20.18 8.85 -5.21
C SER A 151 18.88 9.11 -5.97
N HIS A 152 17.74 8.70 -5.40
CA HIS A 152 16.39 8.83 -5.98
C HIS A 152 15.63 10.07 -5.51
N ILE A 153 16.23 10.91 -4.65
CA ILE A 153 15.57 12.11 -4.12
C ILE A 153 15.18 13.10 -5.23
N ASN A 154 15.95 13.14 -6.31
CA ASN A 154 15.69 14.02 -7.45
C ASN A 154 14.92 13.36 -8.59
N ASP A 155 14.51 12.11 -8.45
CA ASP A 155 13.74 11.42 -9.48
C ASP A 155 12.34 12.05 -9.63
N GLN A 156 11.85 12.06 -10.86
CA GLN A 156 10.48 12.51 -11.13
C GLN A 156 9.49 11.55 -10.50
N ILE A 157 8.78 12.01 -9.47
CA ILE A 157 7.80 11.21 -8.73
C ILE A 157 6.54 11.02 -9.58
N ASN A 158 6.07 9.78 -9.67
CA ASN A 158 4.77 9.50 -10.27
C ASN A 158 3.66 9.90 -9.30
N GLU A 159 2.97 11.01 -9.60
CA GLU A 159 1.94 11.60 -8.75
C GLU A 159 0.78 10.67 -8.46
N PHE A 160 0.36 9.85 -9.43
CA PHE A 160 -0.73 8.90 -9.24
C PHE A 160 -0.43 7.89 -8.15
N TYR A 161 0.77 7.27 -8.16
CA TYR A 161 1.15 6.31 -7.13
C TYR A 161 1.52 6.98 -5.81
N ASN A 162 2.17 8.14 -5.88
CA ASN A 162 2.54 8.88 -4.67
C ASN A 162 1.33 9.42 -3.90
N ASN A 163 0.26 9.78 -4.58
CA ASN A 163 -0.92 10.39 -3.98
C ASN A 163 -2.13 9.45 -4.02
N ASP A 164 -2.74 9.23 -5.20
CA ASP A 164 -4.03 8.55 -5.30
C ASP A 164 -3.96 7.11 -4.79
N ALA A 165 -3.01 6.30 -5.30
CA ALA A 165 -2.87 4.91 -4.89
C ALA A 165 -2.50 4.78 -3.41
N THR A 166 -1.55 5.60 -2.94
CA THR A 166 -1.12 5.61 -1.54
C THR A 166 -2.28 5.93 -0.59
N MET A 167 -3.09 6.95 -0.89
CA MET A 167 -4.22 7.34 -0.04
C MET A 167 -5.32 6.28 -0.02
N VAL A 168 -5.62 5.68 -1.18
CA VAL A 168 -6.62 4.62 -1.30
C VAL A 168 -6.21 3.39 -0.49
N PHE A 169 -5.00 2.90 -0.67
CA PHE A 169 -4.54 1.72 0.05
C PHE A 169 -4.34 1.97 1.55
N ASN A 170 -3.86 3.15 1.94
CA ASN A 170 -3.79 3.53 3.36
C ASN A 170 -5.18 3.53 4.01
N ALA A 171 -6.21 4.03 3.32
CA ALA A 171 -7.57 4.06 3.85
C ALA A 171 -8.15 2.64 4.02
N ILE A 172 -7.92 1.71 3.08
CA ILE A 172 -8.36 0.32 3.21
C ILE A 172 -7.63 -0.37 4.38
N GLU A 173 -6.31 -0.19 4.48
CA GLU A 173 -5.53 -0.75 5.59
C GLU A 173 -6.02 -0.29 6.96
N ARG A 174 -6.45 0.98 7.10
CA ARG A 174 -6.99 1.52 8.35
C ARG A 174 -8.30 0.89 8.80
N ASN A 175 -9.10 0.39 7.88
CA ASN A 175 -10.41 -0.15 8.21
C ASN A 175 -10.30 -1.47 8.98
N GLY A 176 -9.28 -2.29 8.69
CA GLY A 176 -9.11 -3.60 9.28
C GLY A 176 -10.26 -4.57 8.92
N ILE A 177 -10.09 -5.83 9.30
CA ILE A 177 -11.10 -6.88 9.09
C ILE A 177 -11.31 -7.58 10.44
N ARG A 178 -12.55 -7.67 10.90
CA ARG A 178 -12.87 -8.39 12.12
C ARG A 178 -12.73 -9.90 11.90
N ILE A 179 -12.25 -10.61 12.92
CA ILE A 179 -12.02 -12.05 12.85
C ILE A 179 -12.94 -12.83 13.79
N ASN A 180 -13.35 -14.01 13.35
CA ASN A 180 -13.85 -15.06 14.21
C ASN A 180 -12.63 -15.78 14.81
N ARG A 181 -12.26 -15.50 16.07
CA ARG A 181 -11.07 -16.06 16.69
C ARG A 181 -10.96 -17.57 16.58
N ARG A 182 -12.06 -18.28 16.83
CA ARG A 182 -12.10 -19.75 16.80
C ARG A 182 -11.76 -20.31 15.42
N GLU A 183 -12.28 -19.68 14.36
CA GLU A 183 -12.00 -20.11 12.98
C GLU A 183 -10.61 -19.63 12.53
N PHE A 184 -10.20 -18.46 12.98
CA PHE A 184 -8.89 -17.87 12.65
C PHE A 184 -7.73 -18.70 13.23
N GLU A 185 -7.86 -19.17 14.47
CA GLU A 185 -6.86 -20.03 15.15
C GLU A 185 -6.57 -21.33 14.42
N LYS A 186 -7.51 -21.85 13.64
CA LYS A 186 -7.31 -23.07 12.87
C LYS A 186 -6.33 -22.91 11.70
N ASN A 187 -6.24 -21.69 11.16
CA ASN A 187 -5.53 -21.42 9.92
C ASN A 187 -4.35 -20.46 10.09
N PHE A 188 -4.40 -19.57 11.11
CA PHE A 188 -3.48 -18.46 11.26
C PHE A 188 -3.05 -18.27 12.71
N TYR A 189 -1.96 -17.51 12.91
CA TYR A 189 -1.57 -17.05 14.24
C TYR A 189 -2.51 -15.95 14.73
N VAL A 190 -3.07 -16.13 15.93
CA VAL A 190 -4.07 -15.19 16.51
C VAL A 190 -3.39 -13.93 17.00
N PRO A 191 -3.81 -12.76 16.54
CA PRO A 191 -3.34 -11.50 17.08
C PRO A 191 -3.99 -11.20 18.45
N ASN A 192 -3.42 -10.23 19.15
CA ASN A 192 -4.01 -9.74 20.42
C ASN A 192 -5.30 -8.91 20.22
N SER A 193 -5.69 -8.65 18.98
CA SER A 193 -6.86 -7.88 18.58
C SER A 193 -7.92 -8.75 17.92
N ASP A 194 -9.19 -8.34 17.99
CA ASP A 194 -10.25 -8.93 17.20
C ASP A 194 -10.28 -8.45 15.74
N PHE A 195 -9.33 -7.58 15.39
CA PHE A 195 -9.12 -7.09 14.04
C PHE A 195 -7.74 -7.49 13.53
N VAL A 196 -7.69 -7.83 12.26
CA VAL A 196 -6.48 -7.96 11.48
C VAL A 196 -6.43 -6.87 10.41
N PHE A 197 -5.22 -6.50 10.00
CA PHE A 197 -5.01 -5.43 9.05
C PHE A 197 -4.30 -5.97 7.81
N THR A 198 -4.70 -5.47 6.66
CA THR A 198 -4.05 -5.75 5.38
C THR A 198 -2.85 -4.83 5.18
N GLN A 199 -1.86 -5.28 4.42
CA GLN A 199 -0.74 -4.43 4.02
C GLN A 199 -0.49 -4.58 2.52
N PHE A 200 -0.81 -3.52 1.78
CA PHE A 200 -0.64 -3.48 0.34
C PHE A 200 0.78 -3.06 -0.04
N ASN A 201 1.38 -3.82 -0.94
CA ASN A 201 2.61 -3.41 -1.61
C ASN A 201 2.36 -3.30 -3.11
N PHE A 202 2.26 -2.07 -3.62
CA PHE A 202 2.15 -1.75 -5.04
C PHE A 202 3.49 -1.32 -5.68
N LYS A 203 4.60 -1.44 -4.94
CA LYS A 203 5.96 -1.27 -5.46
C LYS A 203 6.46 -2.52 -6.18
N THR A 204 5.55 -3.26 -6.79
CA THR A 204 5.81 -4.42 -7.64
C THR A 204 6.15 -3.98 -9.05
N LEU A 205 6.76 -4.86 -9.83
CA LEU A 205 7.18 -4.56 -11.21
C LEU A 205 6.01 -4.09 -12.09
N THR A 206 4.85 -4.75 -11.97
CA THR A 206 3.63 -4.41 -12.74
C THR A 206 2.73 -3.41 -12.04
N ARG A 207 3.10 -2.92 -10.86
CA ARG A 207 2.28 -2.08 -9.99
C ARG A 207 0.99 -2.75 -9.48
N ARG A 208 0.77 -4.01 -9.80
CA ARG A 208 -0.33 -4.79 -9.22
C ARG A 208 -0.04 -5.04 -7.75
N PRO A 209 -0.89 -4.59 -6.82
CA PRO A 209 -0.59 -4.66 -5.40
C PRO A 209 -0.61 -6.10 -4.88
N SER A 210 0.44 -6.52 -4.19
CA SER A 210 0.34 -7.68 -3.31
C SER A 210 -0.26 -7.27 -1.98
N ASN A 211 -0.95 -8.17 -1.31
CA ASN A 211 -1.59 -7.90 -0.02
C ASN A 211 -1.27 -9.03 0.96
N LYS A 212 -0.22 -8.82 1.74
CA LYS A 212 0.26 -9.79 2.73
C LYS A 212 0.65 -9.07 4.00
N PHE A 213 0.19 -9.59 5.13
CA PHE A 213 0.69 -9.14 6.42
C PHE A 213 0.90 -10.34 7.35
N LYS A 214 2.06 -10.38 8.02
CA LYS A 214 2.51 -11.53 8.81
C LYS A 214 2.43 -12.81 7.95
N LYS A 215 1.70 -13.81 8.35
CA LYS A 215 1.53 -15.08 7.60
C LYS A 215 0.27 -15.13 6.74
N VAL A 216 -0.54 -14.08 6.74
CA VAL A 216 -1.79 -14.03 5.97
C VAL A 216 -1.54 -13.44 4.59
N ASN A 217 -1.87 -14.20 3.54
CA ASN A 217 -1.89 -13.72 2.17
C ASN A 217 -3.34 -13.46 1.74
N TYR A 218 -3.81 -12.23 1.95
CA TYR A 218 -5.20 -11.86 1.71
C TYR A 218 -5.63 -12.00 0.25
N ALA A 219 -4.71 -11.85 -0.70
CA ALA A 219 -4.98 -12.01 -2.12
C ALA A 219 -5.15 -13.48 -2.55
N ALA A 220 -4.81 -14.44 -1.68
CA ALA A 220 -4.80 -15.88 -2.00
C ALA A 220 -5.49 -16.72 -0.91
N LEU A 221 -6.47 -16.16 -0.21
CA LEU A 221 -7.28 -16.90 0.79
C LEU A 221 -8.10 -17.98 0.09
N LYS A 222 -7.93 -19.22 0.54
CA LYS A 222 -8.57 -20.38 -0.05
C LYS A 222 -10.02 -20.50 0.40
N LYS A 223 -10.90 -20.84 -0.55
CA LYS A 223 -12.34 -21.08 -0.28
C LYS A 223 -12.57 -22.47 0.36
N ASP A 224 -11.79 -23.47 -0.04
CA ASP A 224 -12.11 -24.88 0.25
C ASP A 224 -11.64 -25.37 1.63
N ASN A 225 -10.70 -24.70 2.27
CA ASN A 225 -10.12 -25.11 3.55
C ASN A 225 -10.65 -24.29 4.75
N GLY A 226 -11.62 -23.41 4.55
CA GLY A 226 -12.23 -22.62 5.61
C GLY A 226 -11.43 -21.35 6.02
N GLU A 227 -10.33 -21.02 5.34
CA GLU A 227 -9.58 -19.79 5.63
C GLU A 227 -10.48 -18.54 5.61
N ARG A 228 -11.40 -18.44 4.63
CA ARG A 228 -12.31 -17.30 4.49
C ARG A 228 -13.34 -17.19 5.61
N LYS A 229 -13.74 -18.28 6.26
CA LYS A 229 -14.64 -18.27 7.44
C LYS A 229 -14.03 -17.57 8.65
N SER A 230 -12.71 -17.41 8.63
CA SER A 230 -12.00 -16.70 9.69
C SER A 230 -12.33 -15.20 9.75
N PHE A 231 -12.89 -14.63 8.67
CA PHE A 231 -13.18 -13.21 8.54
C PHE A 231 -14.69 -12.97 8.58
N ILE A 232 -15.11 -12.08 9.47
CA ILE A 232 -16.51 -11.72 9.71
C ILE A 232 -16.70 -10.20 9.62
N PRO A 233 -17.89 -9.71 9.23
CA PRO A 233 -18.16 -8.28 9.22
C PRO A 233 -18.15 -7.70 10.64
N ASN A 234 -17.76 -6.46 10.76
CA ASN A 234 -17.92 -5.68 11.99
C ASN A 234 -19.31 -5.03 12.05
N ASN A 235 -19.85 -4.69 10.88
CA ASN A 235 -21.24 -4.22 10.72
C ASN A 235 -22.18 -5.43 10.55
N ASP A 236 -23.14 -5.36 9.61
CA ASP A 236 -24.17 -6.39 9.46
C ASP A 236 -23.77 -7.56 8.58
N LEU A 237 -23.09 -7.29 7.46
CA LEU A 237 -22.69 -8.32 6.51
C LEU A 237 -21.54 -7.89 5.60
N PHE A 238 -20.83 -8.88 5.07
CA PHE A 238 -19.94 -8.67 3.93
C PHE A 238 -20.70 -8.64 2.62
N VAL A 239 -20.27 -7.75 1.73
CA VAL A 239 -20.65 -7.75 0.31
C VAL A 239 -19.38 -7.73 -0.51
N GLU A 240 -19.22 -8.71 -1.40
CA GLU A 240 -18.14 -8.77 -2.37
C GLU A 240 -18.66 -8.38 -3.75
N LEU A 241 -18.01 -7.45 -4.39
CA LEU A 241 -18.20 -7.13 -5.81
C LEU A 241 -16.99 -7.63 -6.61
N ASP A 242 -17.23 -8.60 -7.49
CA ASP A 242 -16.23 -9.22 -8.33
C ASP A 242 -16.45 -8.79 -9.78
N ILE A 243 -15.43 -8.20 -10.43
CA ILE A 243 -15.54 -7.68 -11.81
C ILE A 243 -15.44 -8.84 -12.80
N SER A 244 -16.47 -9.06 -13.58
CA SER A 244 -16.52 -10.11 -14.58
C SER A 244 -15.67 -9.78 -15.80
N ALA A 245 -14.89 -10.76 -16.29
CA ALA A 245 -14.08 -10.64 -17.51
C ALA A 245 -13.22 -9.35 -17.57
N TYR A 246 -12.55 -9.02 -16.47
CA TYR A 246 -11.91 -7.71 -16.29
C TYR A 246 -10.81 -7.44 -17.34
N HIS A 247 -9.82 -8.33 -17.49
CA HIS A 247 -8.75 -8.14 -18.47
C HIS A 247 -9.25 -8.06 -19.91
N PRO A 248 -10.20 -8.92 -20.37
CA PRO A 248 -10.87 -8.72 -21.66
C PRO A 248 -11.51 -7.33 -21.84
N THR A 249 -12.20 -6.85 -20.80
CA THR A 249 -12.82 -5.52 -20.83
C THR A 249 -11.79 -4.40 -20.91
N LEU A 250 -10.70 -4.48 -20.12
CA LEU A 250 -9.60 -3.52 -20.17
C LEU A 250 -8.90 -3.51 -21.54
N LEU A 251 -8.67 -4.69 -22.12
CA LEU A 251 -8.08 -4.79 -23.44
C LEU A 251 -8.99 -4.15 -24.51
N ALA A 252 -10.29 -4.43 -24.47
CA ALA A 252 -11.24 -3.81 -25.37
C ALA A 252 -11.23 -2.27 -25.27
N HIS A 253 -11.08 -1.72 -24.06
CA HIS A 253 -10.91 -0.28 -23.86
C HIS A 253 -9.60 0.24 -24.47
N LEU A 254 -8.50 -0.52 -24.36
CA LEU A 254 -7.20 -0.12 -24.93
C LEU A 254 -7.22 -0.05 -26.46
N VAL A 255 -7.92 -0.99 -27.11
CA VAL A 255 -7.99 -1.10 -28.58
C VAL A 255 -9.25 -0.46 -29.16
N HIS A 256 -10.03 0.26 -28.34
CA HIS A 256 -11.30 0.91 -28.75
C HIS A 256 -12.33 -0.06 -29.33
N TYR A 257 -12.30 -1.32 -28.93
CA TYR A 257 -13.24 -2.35 -29.36
C TYR A 257 -14.54 -2.28 -28.56
N LYS A 258 -15.68 -2.53 -29.21
CA LYS A 258 -16.99 -2.65 -28.57
C LYS A 258 -17.49 -4.08 -28.70
N PHE A 259 -17.78 -4.71 -27.57
CA PHE A 259 -18.46 -5.99 -27.57
C PHE A 259 -19.91 -5.84 -28.03
N ASN A 260 -20.34 -6.73 -28.93
CA ASN A 260 -21.72 -6.76 -29.46
C ASN A 260 -22.59 -7.79 -28.74
N THR A 261 -22.14 -8.36 -27.64
CA THR A 261 -22.80 -9.40 -26.84
C THR A 261 -22.49 -9.20 -25.37
N ASP A 262 -23.41 -9.66 -24.52
CA ASP A 262 -23.25 -9.66 -23.05
C ASP A 262 -22.27 -10.76 -22.58
N ASP A 263 -22.04 -11.79 -23.39
CA ASP A 263 -21.00 -12.80 -23.11
C ASP A 263 -19.63 -12.32 -23.65
N ILE A 264 -18.94 -11.56 -22.79
CA ILE A 264 -17.63 -10.99 -23.10
C ILE A 264 -16.58 -12.10 -23.35
N HIS A 265 -16.70 -13.25 -22.68
CA HIS A 265 -15.75 -14.36 -22.85
C HIS A 265 -15.89 -15.02 -24.23
N GLU A 266 -17.14 -15.22 -24.70
CA GLU A 266 -17.38 -15.75 -26.03
C GLU A 266 -16.95 -14.76 -27.10
N ALA A 267 -17.30 -13.47 -26.94
CA ALA A 267 -16.88 -12.42 -27.85
C ALA A 267 -15.36 -12.30 -27.93
N PHE A 268 -14.69 -12.38 -26.77
CA PHE A 268 -13.23 -12.32 -26.69
C PHE A 268 -12.56 -13.52 -27.37
N SER A 269 -13.12 -14.72 -27.22
CA SER A 269 -12.60 -15.91 -27.91
C SER A 269 -12.65 -15.79 -29.43
N LYS A 270 -13.69 -15.15 -29.97
CA LYS A 270 -13.85 -14.87 -31.40
C LYS A 270 -12.92 -13.74 -31.89
N MET A 271 -12.68 -12.73 -31.05
CA MET A 271 -11.78 -11.60 -31.30
C MET A 271 -10.29 -12.00 -31.26
N TYR A 272 -9.96 -13.08 -30.54
CA TYR A 272 -8.57 -13.50 -30.26
C TYR A 272 -7.73 -13.81 -31.51
N GLY A 273 -8.36 -13.99 -32.68
CA GLY A 273 -7.68 -14.42 -33.89
C GLY A 273 -6.99 -13.33 -34.69
N VAL A 274 -7.55 -12.13 -34.78
CA VAL A 274 -7.07 -11.07 -35.70
C VAL A 274 -6.75 -9.78 -34.95
N ASP A 275 -7.73 -9.18 -34.28
CA ASP A 275 -7.56 -7.86 -33.66
C ASP A 275 -6.63 -7.87 -32.45
N TYR A 276 -6.65 -8.96 -31.69
CA TYR A 276 -5.77 -9.15 -30.54
C TYR A 276 -4.29 -9.24 -30.94
N LYS A 277 -3.98 -10.00 -31.98
CA LYS A 277 -2.61 -10.15 -32.48
C LYS A 277 -2.08 -8.83 -33.01
N THR A 278 -2.88 -8.11 -33.79
CA THR A 278 -2.53 -6.80 -34.33
C THR A 278 -2.24 -5.81 -33.20
N ALA A 279 -3.11 -5.74 -32.18
CA ALA A 279 -2.90 -4.86 -31.03
C ALA A 279 -1.62 -5.19 -30.24
N ILE A 280 -1.30 -6.47 -30.08
CA ILE A 280 -0.04 -6.89 -29.45
C ILE A 280 1.17 -6.45 -30.26
N ASP A 281 1.12 -6.66 -31.58
CA ASP A 281 2.21 -6.32 -32.49
C ASP A 281 2.44 -4.80 -32.54
N GLU A 282 1.39 -3.98 -32.56
CA GLU A 282 1.47 -2.52 -32.48
C GLU A 282 2.05 -2.04 -31.17
N LEU A 283 1.59 -2.58 -30.04
CA LEU A 283 2.15 -2.27 -28.71
C LEU A 283 3.62 -2.65 -28.61
N TRP A 284 4.00 -3.80 -29.18
CA TRP A 284 5.37 -4.26 -29.21
C TRP A 284 6.27 -3.37 -30.07
N GLN A 285 5.81 -2.99 -31.29
CA GLN A 285 6.54 -2.07 -32.15
C GLN A 285 6.75 -0.72 -31.45
N LYS A 286 5.72 -0.18 -30.82
CA LYS A 286 5.83 1.06 -30.04
C LYS A 286 6.83 0.95 -28.89
N PHE A 287 6.82 -0.15 -28.16
CA PHE A 287 7.77 -0.40 -27.08
C PHE A 287 9.21 -0.47 -27.59
N GLN A 288 9.41 -1.04 -28.80
CA GLN A 288 10.74 -1.12 -29.43
C GLN A 288 11.22 0.23 -29.96
N SER A 289 10.33 1.03 -30.57
CA SER A 289 10.66 2.34 -31.15
C SER A 289 10.86 3.41 -30.07
N ASP A 290 9.92 3.52 -29.14
CA ASP A 290 9.88 4.60 -28.16
C ASP A 290 10.73 4.30 -26.91
N GLY A 291 11.15 3.03 -26.76
CA GLY A 291 11.92 2.57 -25.59
C GLY A 291 11.08 2.39 -24.34
N TYR A 292 9.79 2.65 -24.37
CA TYR A 292 8.87 2.44 -23.24
C TYR A 292 7.42 2.28 -23.72
N ILE A 293 6.56 1.76 -22.83
CA ILE A 293 5.11 1.84 -22.94
C ILE A 293 4.51 2.46 -21.68
N GLU A 294 3.55 3.38 -21.88
CA GLU A 294 2.90 4.09 -20.79
C GLU A 294 1.54 3.46 -20.46
N VAL A 295 1.31 3.20 -19.16
CA VAL A 295 0.00 2.78 -18.66
C VAL A 295 -0.96 3.97 -18.69
N PRO A 296 -2.10 3.87 -19.37
CA PRO A 296 -3.14 4.90 -19.29
C PRO A 296 -3.53 5.18 -17.84
N ILE A 297 -4.04 6.37 -17.54
CA ILE A 297 -4.47 6.79 -16.20
C ILE A 297 -3.30 7.07 -15.26
N SER A 298 -2.48 6.07 -14.92
CA SER A 298 -1.40 6.23 -13.95
C SER A 298 -0.15 6.90 -14.51
N LYS A 299 -0.03 6.96 -15.84
CA LYS A 299 1.17 7.47 -16.53
C LYS A 299 2.46 6.73 -16.16
N TRP A 300 2.33 5.54 -15.59
CA TRP A 300 3.48 4.70 -15.30
C TRP A 300 4.11 4.20 -16.59
N LYS A 301 5.44 4.24 -16.67
CA LYS A 301 6.18 3.81 -17.86
C LYS A 301 6.90 2.51 -17.59
N PHE A 302 6.65 1.52 -18.42
CA PHE A 302 7.47 0.32 -18.52
C PHE A 302 8.58 0.60 -19.51
N LYS A 303 9.81 0.79 -19.03
CA LYS A 303 10.96 1.12 -19.87
C LYS A 303 11.71 -0.13 -20.30
N ARG A 304 12.17 -0.15 -21.54
CA ARG A 304 12.83 -1.31 -22.14
C ARG A 304 14.16 -1.66 -21.49
N ASP A 305 14.91 -0.65 -21.07
CA ASP A 305 16.20 -0.79 -20.39
C ASP A 305 16.09 -1.27 -18.95
N GLU A 306 14.91 -1.12 -18.33
CA GLU A 306 14.61 -1.60 -16.98
C GLU A 306 14.01 -3.02 -16.95
N LEU A 307 13.66 -3.60 -18.13
CA LEU A 307 12.91 -4.85 -18.23
C LEU A 307 13.68 -5.92 -19.01
N GLU A 308 14.09 -6.96 -18.31
CA GLU A 308 14.80 -8.09 -18.91
C GLU A 308 13.85 -9.14 -19.51
N ASN A 309 14.28 -9.80 -20.57
CA ASN A 309 13.62 -10.94 -21.20
C ASN A 309 12.13 -10.67 -21.54
N MET A 310 11.85 -9.46 -22.10
CA MET A 310 10.50 -9.11 -22.54
C MET A 310 10.15 -9.77 -23.88
N ASN A 311 8.87 -10.09 -24.02
CA ASN A 311 8.24 -10.48 -25.27
C ASN A 311 6.86 -9.79 -25.39
N PRO A 312 6.23 -9.79 -26.57
CA PRO A 312 4.96 -9.09 -26.77
C PRO A 312 3.87 -9.49 -25.78
N GLN A 313 3.71 -10.78 -25.50
CA GLN A 313 2.70 -11.29 -24.57
C GLN A 313 2.95 -10.87 -23.13
N LYS A 314 4.19 -10.91 -22.68
CA LYS A 314 4.58 -10.49 -21.33
C LYS A 314 4.37 -8.97 -21.16
N LEU A 315 4.70 -8.18 -22.20
CA LEU A 315 4.48 -6.73 -22.20
C LEU A 315 2.99 -6.38 -22.07
N LEU A 316 2.14 -7.07 -22.85
CA LEU A 316 0.68 -6.87 -22.74
C LEU A 316 0.17 -7.21 -21.33
N ASN A 317 0.61 -8.32 -20.75
CA ASN A 317 0.23 -8.70 -19.39
C ASN A 317 0.64 -7.64 -18.36
N TYR A 318 1.83 -7.04 -18.51
CA TYR A 318 2.27 -5.94 -17.63
C TYR A 318 1.40 -4.70 -17.79
N LEU A 319 1.10 -4.35 -19.03
CA LEU A 319 0.23 -3.21 -19.34
C LEU A 319 -1.18 -3.40 -18.75
N LEU A 320 -1.78 -4.59 -18.93
CA LEU A 320 -3.10 -4.91 -18.39
C LEU A 320 -3.12 -4.89 -16.86
N GLN A 321 -2.12 -5.45 -16.20
CA GLN A 321 -2.03 -5.42 -14.74
C GLN A 321 -1.83 -4.01 -14.20
N GLY A 322 -1.02 -3.20 -14.86
CA GLY A 322 -0.85 -1.78 -14.51
C GLY A 322 -2.14 -0.98 -14.72
N LEU A 323 -2.86 -1.24 -15.81
CA LEU A 323 -4.13 -0.58 -16.11
C LEU A 323 -5.24 -1.02 -15.14
N GLU A 324 -5.32 -2.31 -14.80
CA GLU A 324 -6.21 -2.85 -13.76
C GLU A 324 -6.04 -2.07 -12.46
N THR A 325 -4.80 -1.96 -11.97
CA THR A 325 -4.50 -1.22 -10.75
C THR A 325 -4.90 0.25 -10.86
N ALA A 326 -4.57 0.90 -11.97
CA ALA A 326 -4.87 2.31 -12.16
C ALA A 326 -6.38 2.59 -12.23
N MET A 327 -7.15 1.72 -12.89
CA MET A 327 -8.61 1.80 -12.94
C MET A 327 -9.22 1.57 -11.56
N ASN A 328 -8.78 0.54 -10.84
CA ASN A 328 -9.28 0.21 -9.51
C ASN A 328 -9.01 1.30 -8.48
N VAL A 329 -7.83 1.92 -8.53
CA VAL A 329 -7.53 3.08 -7.65
C VAL A 329 -8.51 4.23 -7.91
N ARG A 330 -8.85 4.52 -9.17
CA ARG A 330 -9.88 5.55 -9.49
C ARG A 330 -11.26 5.16 -8.97
N ILE A 331 -11.67 3.91 -9.18
CA ILE A 331 -12.96 3.39 -8.68
C ILE A 331 -12.99 3.50 -7.16
N LEU A 332 -11.97 3.01 -6.47
CA LEU A 332 -11.86 3.07 -5.01
C LEU A 332 -11.86 4.51 -4.50
N TRP A 333 -11.22 5.42 -5.20
CA TRP A 333 -11.25 6.85 -4.84
C TRP A 333 -12.66 7.44 -4.89
N GLU A 334 -13.45 7.11 -5.91
CA GLU A 334 -14.85 7.53 -5.99
C GLU A 334 -15.70 6.86 -4.89
N ILE A 335 -15.50 5.58 -4.65
CA ILE A 335 -16.16 4.83 -3.57
C ILE A 335 -15.87 5.46 -2.21
N MET A 336 -14.61 5.81 -1.92
CA MET A 336 -14.23 6.46 -0.65
C MET A 336 -14.89 7.82 -0.46
N LYS A 337 -15.13 8.57 -1.53
CA LYS A 337 -15.90 9.83 -1.45
C LYS A 337 -17.36 9.57 -1.05
N VAL A 338 -17.98 8.53 -1.61
CA VAL A 338 -19.34 8.12 -1.28
C VAL A 338 -19.43 7.60 0.16
N LEU A 339 -18.39 6.90 0.63
CA LEU A 339 -18.35 6.32 1.97
C LEU A 339 -17.84 7.28 3.06
N LYS A 340 -17.50 8.53 2.72
CA LYS A 340 -17.05 9.50 3.71
C LYS A 340 -18.12 9.74 4.78
N GLY A 341 -17.77 9.50 6.05
CA GLY A 341 -18.69 9.64 7.19
C GLY A 341 -19.72 8.50 7.33
N LYS A 342 -19.56 7.41 6.57
CA LYS A 342 -20.41 6.22 6.62
C LYS A 342 -19.80 5.11 7.48
N ASN A 343 -20.67 4.21 7.99
CA ASN A 343 -20.25 3.01 8.70
C ASN A 343 -19.75 1.93 7.74
N THR A 344 -20.38 1.82 6.58
CA THR A 344 -19.93 0.92 5.50
C THR A 344 -18.50 1.24 5.07
N LYS A 345 -17.65 0.21 4.98
CA LYS A 345 -16.22 0.35 4.66
C LYS A 345 -15.80 -0.63 3.56
N VAL A 346 -14.82 -0.23 2.75
CA VAL A 346 -14.04 -1.19 1.95
C VAL A 346 -12.98 -1.79 2.87
N VAL A 347 -13.01 -3.09 3.10
CA VAL A 347 -12.11 -3.75 4.06
C VAL A 347 -11.06 -4.62 3.39
N LEU A 348 -11.30 -5.04 2.15
CA LEU A 348 -10.35 -5.82 1.37
C LEU A 348 -10.49 -5.50 -0.12
N TYR A 349 -9.36 -5.48 -0.81
CA TYR A 349 -9.25 -5.39 -2.26
C TYR A 349 -8.29 -6.49 -2.75
N THR A 350 -8.76 -7.28 -3.71
CA THR A 350 -7.98 -8.39 -4.29
C THR A 350 -8.16 -8.41 -5.80
N TYR A 351 -7.42 -7.53 -6.49
CA TYR A 351 -7.36 -7.42 -7.96
C TYR A 351 -8.70 -7.03 -8.61
N ASP A 352 -9.54 -8.01 -8.91
CA ASP A 352 -10.85 -7.86 -9.53
C ASP A 352 -12.01 -7.85 -8.52
N SER A 353 -11.72 -8.01 -7.23
CA SER A 353 -12.71 -8.13 -6.16
C SER A 353 -12.56 -7.05 -5.09
N PHE A 354 -13.69 -6.53 -4.63
CA PHE A 354 -13.83 -5.50 -3.60
C PHE A 354 -14.75 -6.02 -2.50
N LEU A 355 -14.24 -6.17 -1.28
CA LEU A 355 -14.99 -6.62 -0.13
C LEU A 355 -15.40 -5.42 0.73
N PHE A 356 -16.69 -5.30 0.96
CA PHE A 356 -17.31 -4.28 1.80
C PHE A 356 -17.81 -4.89 3.09
N ASP A 357 -17.60 -4.18 4.19
CA ASP A 357 -18.27 -4.39 5.47
C ASP A 357 -19.47 -3.44 5.51
N LEU A 358 -20.66 -3.96 5.20
CA LEU A 358 -21.88 -3.19 4.93
C LEU A 358 -22.71 -3.01 6.20
N ASP A 359 -23.07 -1.76 6.49
CA ASP A 359 -24.19 -1.39 7.37
C ASP A 359 -25.49 -1.40 6.55
N LYS A 360 -26.44 -2.24 6.91
CA LYS A 360 -27.73 -2.40 6.19
C LYS A 360 -28.56 -1.12 6.16
N SER A 361 -28.39 -0.23 7.12
CA SER A 361 -29.04 1.08 7.12
C SER A 361 -28.56 1.99 5.99
N GLU A 362 -27.41 1.68 5.39
CA GLU A 362 -26.77 2.44 4.32
C GLU A 362 -26.95 1.82 2.92
N LYS A 363 -27.98 1.04 2.71
CA LYS A 363 -28.26 0.36 1.42
C LYS A 363 -28.32 1.33 0.23
N ASP A 364 -28.87 2.53 0.41
CA ASP A 364 -28.93 3.54 -0.66
C ASP A 364 -27.53 4.06 -1.03
N THR A 365 -26.66 4.19 -0.04
CA THR A 365 -25.25 4.53 -0.27
C THR A 365 -24.56 3.42 -1.09
N PHE A 366 -24.86 2.15 -0.81
CA PHE A 366 -24.31 1.03 -1.57
C PHE A 366 -24.79 1.02 -3.02
N ASN A 367 -26.05 1.41 -3.29
CA ASN A 367 -26.54 1.59 -4.67
C ASN A 367 -25.75 2.65 -5.45
N LEU A 368 -25.23 3.69 -4.79
CA LEU A 368 -24.34 4.65 -5.45
C LEU A 368 -23.01 4.02 -5.82
N ILE A 369 -22.50 3.08 -5.01
CA ILE A 369 -21.27 2.34 -5.34
C ILE A 369 -21.48 1.49 -6.60
N LEU A 370 -22.60 0.81 -6.75
CA LEU A 370 -22.89 0.04 -7.97
C LEU A 370 -22.89 0.93 -9.21
N LYS A 371 -23.45 2.13 -9.14
CA LYS A 371 -23.44 3.11 -10.24
C LYS A 371 -22.03 3.56 -10.62
N ILE A 372 -21.05 3.51 -9.70
CA ILE A 372 -19.64 3.80 -10.04
C ILE A 372 -19.12 2.74 -11.01
N PHE A 373 -19.36 1.45 -10.75
CA PHE A 373 -18.95 0.38 -11.67
C PHE A 373 -19.63 0.49 -13.03
N GLU A 374 -20.94 0.79 -13.06
CA GLU A 374 -21.71 1.03 -14.29
C GLU A 374 -21.11 2.21 -15.11
N LYS A 375 -20.75 3.30 -14.44
CA LYS A 375 -20.08 4.46 -15.08
C LYS A 375 -18.80 4.05 -15.82
N TYR A 376 -18.04 3.12 -15.25
CA TYR A 376 -16.83 2.54 -15.87
C TYR A 376 -17.11 1.38 -16.83
N LYS A 377 -18.41 1.08 -17.10
CA LYS A 377 -18.86 -0.03 -17.96
C LYS A 377 -18.31 -1.39 -17.50
N LEU A 378 -18.25 -1.58 -16.22
CA LEU A 378 -17.80 -2.82 -15.58
C LEU A 378 -19.00 -3.60 -15.04
N THR A 379 -19.12 -4.84 -15.46
CA THR A 379 -20.12 -5.78 -14.93
C THR A 379 -19.57 -6.43 -13.67
N THR A 380 -20.34 -6.41 -12.59
CA THR A 380 -19.96 -7.03 -11.32
C THR A 380 -20.87 -8.18 -10.96
N LYS A 381 -20.28 -9.24 -10.39
CA LYS A 381 -21.00 -10.27 -9.65
C LYS A 381 -20.98 -9.91 -8.17
N MET A 382 -22.12 -10.10 -7.50
CA MET A 382 -22.25 -9.76 -6.08
C MET A 382 -22.49 -11.03 -5.25
N ASN A 383 -21.63 -11.21 -4.23
CA ASN A 383 -21.80 -12.18 -3.16
C ASN A 383 -22.00 -11.46 -1.84
N TYR A 384 -22.75 -12.03 -0.91
CA TYR A 384 -22.93 -11.44 0.42
C TYR A 384 -23.14 -12.52 1.48
N GLY A 385 -22.74 -12.24 2.71
CA GLY A 385 -22.85 -13.18 3.82
C GLY A 385 -22.36 -12.62 5.15
N THR A 386 -22.49 -13.45 6.18
CA THR A 386 -22.04 -13.14 7.55
C THR A 386 -20.59 -13.56 7.81
N ASP A 387 -19.95 -14.14 6.83
CA ASP A 387 -18.51 -14.37 6.76
C ASP A 387 -18.02 -14.24 5.30
N TYR A 388 -16.69 -14.31 5.09
CA TYR A 388 -16.11 -14.14 3.76
C TYR A 388 -16.20 -15.39 2.86
N ASP A 389 -16.64 -16.53 3.39
CA ASP A 389 -16.84 -17.74 2.58
C ASP A 389 -18.14 -17.72 1.75
N PHE A 390 -19.13 -16.93 2.17
CA PHE A 390 -20.43 -16.74 1.50
C PHE A 390 -21.24 -18.04 1.29
N ARG A 391 -21.03 -19.05 2.16
CA ARG A 391 -21.75 -20.34 2.09
C ARG A 391 -22.77 -20.52 3.19
#